data_77cb6c73ea405fc3a2274913a69f6b06
#
_entry.id   77cb6c73ea405fc3a2274913a69f6b06
#
_cell.length_a   1.000
_cell.length_b   1.000
_cell.length_c   1.000
_cell.angle_alpha   90.00
_cell.angle_beta   90.00
_cell.angle_gamma   90.00
#
_symmetry.space_group_name_H-M   'P 1'
#
loop_
_entity.id
_entity.type
_entity.pdbx_description
1 polymer ?
#
loop_
_entity_poly.entity_id
_entity_poly.type
_entity_poly.pdbx_seq_one_letter_code
_entity_poly.pdbx_strand_id
1 'polypeptide(L)'
;MTSVPKISGAERLRKQEVWDMYPILEAKKLADKIYLMVVKAPRISANCKPGEFVIVKMDEKGERIPLTICDYDREKETITIVFQTVGASTERMSALQAGDSFRDVVGPLGNPSDFVKEDIEELKKKKYLFVAGGV
;
A
#
# COMPACT_ATOMS: atom_id res chain seq x y z
N MET A 1 -37.68 17.49 9.94
CA MET A 1 -36.39 17.68 9.23
C MET A 1 -35.29 17.84 10.25
N THR A 2 -34.41 16.90 10.32
CA THR A 2 -33.22 16.98 11.14
C THR A 2 -32.16 17.81 10.39
N SER A 3 -31.84 18.99 10.93
CA SER A 3 -30.74 19.80 10.39
C SER A 3 -29.42 19.12 10.64
N VAL A 4 -28.63 18.92 9.57
CA VAL A 4 -27.26 18.44 9.70
C VAL A 4 -26.42 19.51 10.43
N PRO A 5 -25.73 19.17 11.53
CA PRO A 5 -24.91 20.15 12.22
C PRO A 5 -23.83 20.70 11.29
N LYS A 6 -23.69 22.02 11.27
CA LYS A 6 -22.63 22.70 10.51
C LYS A 6 -21.26 22.39 11.15
N ILE A 7 -20.39 21.79 10.38
CA ILE A 7 -19.01 21.50 10.78
C ILE A 7 -18.18 22.77 10.59
N SER A 8 -17.36 23.15 11.57
CA SER A 8 -16.44 24.30 11.45
C SER A 8 -15.41 24.09 10.35
N GLY A 9 -14.83 25.15 9.82
CA GLY A 9 -13.77 25.09 8.82
C GLY A 9 -12.56 24.26 9.30
N ALA A 10 -12.19 24.38 10.57
CA ALA A 10 -11.13 23.60 11.20
C ALA A 10 -11.46 22.10 11.31
N GLU A 11 -12.73 21.75 11.57
CA GLU A 11 -13.18 20.35 11.56
C GLU A 11 -13.23 19.76 10.15
N ARG A 12 -13.62 20.55 9.14
CA ARG A 12 -13.54 20.14 7.74
C ARG A 12 -12.12 19.85 7.31
N LEU A 13 -11.19 20.75 7.64
CA LEU A 13 -9.77 20.57 7.33
C LEU A 13 -9.21 19.33 8.02
N ARG A 14 -9.51 19.12 9.31
CA ARG A 14 -9.09 17.91 10.03
C ARG A 14 -9.71 16.64 9.46
N LYS A 15 -10.99 16.67 9.07
CA LYS A 15 -11.62 15.53 8.39
C LYS A 15 -11.00 15.28 7.02
N GLN A 16 -10.72 16.34 6.26
CA GLN A 16 -10.04 16.24 4.97
C GLN A 16 -8.64 15.63 5.13
N GLU A 17 -7.86 16.10 6.11
CA GLU A 17 -6.53 15.55 6.42
C GLU A 17 -6.59 14.05 6.78
N VAL A 18 -7.60 13.63 7.54
CA VAL A 18 -7.82 12.21 7.88
C VAL A 18 -8.22 11.38 6.65
N TRP A 19 -9.00 11.95 5.73
CA TRP A 19 -9.39 11.27 4.48
C TRP A 19 -8.24 11.18 3.47
N ASP A 20 -7.27 12.10 3.55
CA ASP A 20 -6.10 12.13 2.68
C ASP A 20 -4.93 11.26 3.21
N MET A 21 -5.08 10.64 4.38
CA MET A 21 -4.10 9.75 4.96
C MET A 21 -4.42 8.28 4.64
N TYR A 22 -3.38 7.48 4.59
CA TYR A 22 -3.46 6.04 4.32
C TYR A 22 -3.23 5.25 5.60
N PRO A 23 -4.30 4.84 6.32
CA PRO A 23 -4.17 4.15 7.60
C PRO A 23 -3.55 2.77 7.43
N ILE A 24 -2.66 2.42 8.35
CA ILE A 24 -2.10 1.09 8.49
C ILE A 24 -3.05 0.27 9.35
N LEU A 25 -3.62 -0.78 8.80
CA LEU A 25 -4.57 -1.65 9.49
C LEU A 25 -3.88 -2.81 10.21
N GLU A 26 -2.78 -3.27 9.66
CA GLU A 26 -1.95 -4.33 10.22
C GLU A 26 -0.48 -4.01 9.98
N ALA A 27 0.36 -4.26 10.97
CA ALA A 27 1.81 -4.17 10.86
C ALA A 27 2.42 -5.32 11.67
N LYS A 28 3.25 -6.13 11.02
CA LYS A 28 3.92 -7.25 11.68
C LYS A 28 5.32 -7.51 11.13
N LYS A 29 6.17 -8.02 11.99
CA LYS A 29 7.50 -8.52 11.63
C LYS A 29 7.37 -9.95 11.13
N LEU A 30 7.81 -10.22 9.90
CA LEU A 30 7.80 -11.56 9.30
C LEU A 30 9.08 -12.34 9.62
N ALA A 31 10.20 -11.66 9.58
CA ALA A 31 11.52 -12.22 9.85
C ALA A 31 12.45 -11.09 10.33
N ASP A 32 13.70 -11.39 10.61
CA ASP A 32 14.65 -10.34 10.94
C ASP A 32 14.74 -9.31 9.81
N LYS A 33 14.54 -8.04 10.18
CA LYS A 33 14.53 -6.88 9.26
C LYS A 33 13.46 -6.92 8.16
N ILE A 34 12.50 -7.84 8.20
CA ILE A 34 11.43 -7.96 7.19
C ILE A 34 10.08 -7.72 7.84
N TYR A 35 9.33 -6.79 7.29
CA TYR A 35 8.05 -6.30 7.82
C TYR A 35 6.97 -6.33 6.76
N LEU A 36 5.74 -6.62 7.20
CA LEU A 36 4.54 -6.57 6.39
C LEU A 36 3.60 -5.50 6.95
N MET A 37 3.00 -4.74 6.06
CA MET A 37 1.93 -3.78 6.40
C MET A 37 0.75 -3.94 5.46
N VAL A 38 -0.44 -3.92 6.04
CA VAL A 38 -1.71 -3.81 5.31
C VAL A 38 -2.20 -2.38 5.44
N VAL A 39 -2.38 -1.73 4.30
CA VAL A 39 -2.69 -0.29 4.23
C VAL A 39 -4.03 -0.08 3.55
N LYS A 40 -4.89 0.74 4.14
CA LYS A 40 -6.14 1.17 3.54
C LYS A 40 -5.86 2.11 2.37
N ALA A 41 -6.19 1.69 1.17
CA ALA A 41 -5.93 2.44 -0.05
C ALA A 41 -7.00 2.12 -1.12
N PRO A 42 -8.22 2.68 -1.01
CA PRO A 42 -9.36 2.29 -1.83
C PRO A 42 -9.13 2.44 -3.33
N ARG A 43 -8.57 3.56 -3.77
CA ARG A 43 -8.30 3.82 -5.19
C ARG A 43 -7.24 2.89 -5.76
N ILE A 44 -6.20 2.63 -4.98
CA ILE A 44 -5.09 1.77 -5.40
C ILE A 44 -5.56 0.33 -5.48
N SER A 45 -6.22 -0.18 -4.44
CA SER A 45 -6.73 -1.55 -4.41
C SER A 45 -7.75 -1.84 -5.52
N ALA A 46 -8.55 -0.85 -5.90
CA ALA A 46 -9.53 -0.98 -6.98
C ALA A 46 -8.88 -1.10 -8.36
N ASN A 47 -7.72 -0.51 -8.57
CA ASN A 47 -7.08 -0.37 -9.88
C ASN A 47 -5.77 -1.13 -10.05
N CYS A 48 -5.15 -1.59 -8.96
CA CYS A 48 -3.87 -2.28 -9.04
C CYS A 48 -3.97 -3.67 -9.66
N LYS A 49 -2.87 -4.08 -10.26
CA LYS A 49 -2.68 -5.40 -10.87
C LYS A 49 -1.36 -6.01 -10.43
N PRO A 50 -1.23 -7.35 -10.46
CA PRO A 50 0.03 -7.99 -10.12
C PRO A 50 1.22 -7.44 -10.93
N GLY A 51 2.34 -7.21 -10.27
CA GLY A 51 3.55 -6.63 -10.86
C GLY A 51 3.71 -5.13 -10.69
N GLU A 52 2.68 -4.44 -10.21
CA GLU A 52 2.72 -3.00 -9.96
C GLU A 52 3.24 -2.67 -8.56
N PHE A 53 3.62 -1.40 -8.36
CA PHE A 53 4.17 -0.89 -7.11
C PHE A 53 3.52 0.42 -6.69
N VAL A 54 3.79 0.84 -5.48
CA VAL A 54 3.42 2.14 -4.92
C VAL A 54 4.66 2.88 -4.45
N ILE A 55 4.54 4.20 -4.34
CA ILE A 55 5.51 5.03 -3.65
C ILE A 55 4.87 5.52 -2.36
N VAL A 56 5.46 5.18 -1.22
CA VAL A 56 4.96 5.60 0.10
C VAL A 56 5.79 6.75 0.66
N LYS A 57 5.15 7.60 1.46
CA LYS A 57 5.77 8.69 2.19
C LYS A 57 5.20 8.71 3.60
N MET A 58 6.05 8.60 4.61
CA MET A 58 5.62 8.53 6.01
C MET A 58 5.04 9.84 6.52
N ASP A 59 5.74 10.94 6.26
CA ASP A 59 5.40 12.28 6.73
C ASP A 59 5.86 13.35 5.72
N GLU A 60 5.63 14.62 6.02
CA GLU A 60 5.96 15.72 5.10
C GLU A 60 7.46 15.80 4.73
N LYS A 61 8.34 15.41 5.65
CA LYS A 61 9.79 15.43 5.47
C LYS A 61 10.38 14.09 5.07
N GLY A 62 9.56 13.05 5.06
CA GLY A 62 9.98 11.69 4.75
C GLY A 62 10.37 11.51 3.29
N GLU A 63 11.26 10.56 3.04
CA GLU A 63 11.60 10.11 1.70
C GLU A 63 10.42 9.40 1.04
N ARG A 64 10.40 9.43 -0.27
CA ARG A 64 9.51 8.63 -1.10
C ARG A 64 10.14 7.27 -1.37
N ILE A 65 9.48 6.22 -0.90
CA ILE A 65 10.00 4.85 -0.95
C ILE A 65 9.14 4.02 -1.89
N PRO A 66 9.69 3.49 -3.00
CA PRO A 66 8.97 2.59 -3.89
C PRO A 66 8.91 1.18 -3.28
N LEU A 67 7.69 0.62 -3.24
CA LEU A 67 7.43 -0.70 -2.68
C LEU A 67 6.47 -1.48 -3.58
N THR A 68 6.80 -2.71 -3.87
CA THR A 68 5.93 -3.60 -4.63
C THR A 68 4.63 -3.88 -3.86
N ILE A 69 3.52 -3.86 -4.56
CA ILE A 69 2.24 -4.36 -4.04
C ILE A 69 2.32 -5.89 -4.07
N CYS A 70 2.46 -6.52 -2.91
CA CYS A 70 2.58 -7.97 -2.85
C CYS A 70 1.22 -8.68 -2.77
N ASP A 71 0.18 -7.98 -2.32
CA ASP A 71 -1.20 -8.47 -2.29
C ASP A 71 -2.18 -7.30 -2.22
N TYR A 72 -3.44 -7.55 -2.53
CA TYR A 72 -4.51 -6.56 -2.41
C TYR A 72 -5.85 -7.24 -2.17
N ASP A 73 -6.75 -6.52 -1.51
CA ASP A 73 -8.13 -6.95 -1.27
C ASP A 73 -9.07 -5.81 -1.67
N ARG A 74 -9.82 -6.01 -2.74
CA ARG A 74 -10.73 -4.99 -3.28
C ARG A 74 -11.96 -4.76 -2.40
N GLU A 75 -12.42 -5.78 -1.70
CA GLU A 75 -13.56 -5.66 -0.79
C GLU A 75 -13.19 -4.89 0.48
N LYS A 76 -12.04 -5.21 1.05
CA LYS A 76 -11.49 -4.49 2.21
C LYS A 76 -10.84 -3.17 1.86
N GLU A 77 -10.66 -2.90 0.55
CA GLU A 77 -10.00 -1.70 0.04
C GLU A 77 -8.57 -1.53 0.57
N THR A 78 -7.82 -2.61 0.61
CA THR A 78 -6.45 -2.66 1.14
C THR A 78 -5.43 -3.12 0.13
N ILE A 79 -4.19 -2.68 0.34
CA ILE A 79 -3.00 -3.23 -0.29
C ILE A 79 -2.06 -3.74 0.79
N THR A 80 -1.26 -4.74 0.45
CA THR A 80 -0.22 -5.28 1.32
C THR A 80 1.15 -4.98 0.73
N ILE A 81 2.02 -4.45 1.55
CA ILE A 81 3.42 -4.19 1.22
C ILE A 81 4.33 -4.94 2.17
N VAL A 82 5.44 -5.45 1.65
CA VAL A 82 6.51 -6.08 2.43
C VAL A 82 7.81 -5.35 2.12
N PHE A 83 8.56 -5.03 3.15
CA PHE A 83 9.82 -4.31 2.98
C PHE A 83 10.89 -4.80 3.96
N GLN A 84 12.13 -4.59 3.56
CA GLN A 84 13.30 -4.84 4.39
C GLN A 84 13.84 -3.51 4.93
N THR A 85 14.29 -3.52 6.19
CA THR A 85 15.00 -2.37 6.75
C THR A 85 16.43 -2.34 6.22
N VAL A 86 16.72 -1.38 5.35
CA VAL A 86 18.01 -1.23 4.68
C VAL A 86 18.66 0.15 4.91
N GLY A 87 18.06 0.99 5.73
CA GLY A 87 18.53 2.33 6.05
C GLY A 87 17.58 3.06 6.98
N ALA A 88 17.91 4.30 7.31
CA ALA A 88 17.20 5.08 8.32
C ALA A 88 15.71 5.25 8.03
N SER A 89 15.32 5.48 6.79
CA SER A 89 13.90 5.67 6.41
C SER A 89 13.10 4.38 6.57
N THR A 90 13.61 3.24 6.14
CA THR A 90 12.94 1.95 6.30
C THR A 90 12.93 1.47 7.75
N GLU A 91 13.94 1.81 8.54
CA GLU A 91 13.95 1.56 9.99
C GLU A 91 12.87 2.39 10.70
N ARG A 92 12.74 3.67 10.37
CA ARG A 92 11.64 4.51 10.88
C ARG A 92 10.28 3.93 10.47
N MET A 93 10.15 3.48 9.23
CA MET A 93 8.92 2.87 8.73
C MET A 93 8.57 1.58 9.49
N SER A 94 9.56 0.77 9.87
CA SER A 94 9.33 -0.45 10.63
C SER A 94 8.78 -0.23 12.05
N ALA A 95 8.93 0.98 12.58
CA ALA A 95 8.36 1.38 13.88
C ALA A 95 6.88 1.75 13.81
N LEU A 96 6.31 1.95 12.62
CA LEU A 96 4.90 2.22 12.44
C LEU A 96 4.06 0.98 12.78
N GLN A 97 2.91 1.20 13.40
CA GLN A 97 2.01 0.15 13.87
C GLN A 97 0.61 0.33 13.31
N ALA A 98 -0.24 -0.67 13.52
CA ALA A 98 -1.67 -0.54 13.25
C ALA A 98 -2.24 0.69 14.00
N GLY A 99 -2.99 1.53 13.28
CA GLY A 99 -3.47 2.81 13.78
C GLY A 99 -2.64 4.01 13.35
N ASP A 100 -1.39 3.83 12.97
CA ASP A 100 -0.61 4.85 12.30
C ASP A 100 -1.03 4.99 10.83
N SER A 101 -0.55 6.01 10.15
CA SER A 101 -0.88 6.27 8.75
C SER A 101 0.34 6.71 7.94
N PHE A 102 0.38 6.35 6.67
CA PHE A 102 1.25 7.02 5.71
C PHE A 102 0.66 8.37 5.31
N ARG A 103 1.50 9.37 5.16
CA ARG A 103 1.11 10.71 4.69
C ARG A 103 0.64 10.68 3.24
N ASP A 104 1.32 9.89 2.42
CA ASP A 104 1.02 9.78 0.99
C ASP A 104 1.36 8.38 0.48
N VAL A 105 0.53 7.89 -0.41
CA VAL A 105 0.76 6.65 -1.17
C VAL A 105 0.32 6.90 -2.61
N VAL A 106 1.28 6.88 -3.51
CA VAL A 106 1.04 7.11 -4.94
C VAL A 106 1.07 5.78 -5.67
N GLY A 107 0.06 5.51 -6.44
CA GLY A 107 -0.05 4.30 -7.25
C GLY A 107 -1.47 4.03 -7.77
N PRO A 108 -1.65 2.89 -8.43
CA PRO A 108 -0.62 1.93 -8.81
C PRO A 108 0.31 2.46 -9.90
N LEU A 109 1.58 2.08 -9.83
CA LEU A 109 2.64 2.49 -10.76
C LEU A 109 3.29 1.27 -11.41
N GLY A 110 3.99 1.50 -12.52
CA GLY A 110 4.67 0.45 -13.27
C GLY A 110 3.77 -0.26 -14.26
N ASN A 111 4.26 -1.37 -14.78
CA ASN A 111 3.55 -2.19 -15.75
C ASN A 111 3.05 -3.47 -15.07
N PRO A 112 1.79 -3.89 -15.35
CA PRO A 112 1.31 -5.18 -14.89
C PRO A 112 2.17 -6.33 -15.41
N SER A 113 2.26 -7.41 -14.65
CA SER A 113 2.88 -8.65 -15.09
C SER A 113 2.24 -9.15 -16.39
N ASP A 114 3.02 -9.77 -17.26
CA ASP A 114 2.53 -10.36 -18.51
C ASP A 114 1.42 -11.38 -18.28
N PHE A 115 1.42 -12.07 -17.14
CA PHE A 115 0.33 -12.96 -16.74
C PHE A 115 -1.05 -12.32 -16.71
N VAL A 116 -1.13 -11.00 -16.51
CA VAL A 116 -2.40 -10.27 -16.46
C VAL A 116 -2.89 -9.90 -17.86
N LYS A 117 -1.97 -9.87 -18.83
CA LYS A 117 -2.23 -9.44 -20.21
C LYS A 117 -2.63 -10.59 -21.14
N GLU A 118 -2.26 -11.81 -20.79
CA GLU A 118 -2.50 -12.99 -21.61
C GLU A 118 -3.81 -13.69 -21.22
N ASP A 119 -4.43 -14.36 -22.19
CA ASP A 119 -5.58 -15.21 -21.96
C ASP A 119 -5.19 -16.38 -21.05
N ILE A 120 -6.05 -16.70 -20.10
CA ILE A 120 -5.82 -17.78 -19.14
C ILE A 120 -5.65 -19.15 -19.82
N GLU A 121 -6.34 -19.41 -20.93
CA GLU A 121 -6.19 -20.66 -21.68
C GLU A 121 -4.81 -20.76 -22.36
N GLU A 122 -4.25 -19.65 -22.82
CA GLU A 122 -2.88 -19.61 -23.34
C GLU A 122 -1.86 -19.77 -22.21
N LEU A 123 -2.10 -19.19 -21.05
CA LEU A 123 -1.24 -19.33 -19.88
C LEU A 123 -1.16 -20.80 -19.40
N LYS A 124 -2.26 -21.52 -19.40
CA LYS A 124 -2.31 -22.92 -18.99
C LYS A 124 -1.47 -23.85 -19.88
N LYS A 125 -1.22 -23.48 -21.13
CA LYS A 125 -0.39 -24.25 -22.06
C LYS A 125 1.10 -24.12 -21.83
N LYS A 126 1.52 -23.12 -21.05
CA LYS A 126 2.93 -22.81 -20.79
C LYS A 126 3.42 -23.48 -19.50
N LYS A 127 4.71 -23.74 -19.44
CA LYS A 127 5.39 -24.17 -18.21
C LYS A 127 6.14 -22.95 -17.63
N TYR A 128 6.06 -22.79 -16.32
CA TYR A 128 6.66 -21.65 -15.62
C TYR A 128 7.67 -22.15 -14.60
N LEU A 129 8.80 -21.46 -14.55
CA LEU A 129 9.79 -21.63 -13.51
C LEU A 129 9.89 -20.28 -12.74
N PHE A 130 9.58 -20.33 -11.45
CA PHE A 130 9.76 -19.18 -10.57
C PHE A 130 11.10 -19.29 -9.84
N VAL A 131 11.94 -18.31 -10.02
CA VAL A 131 13.21 -18.19 -9.29
C VAL A 131 13.14 -16.96 -8.41
N ALA A 132 13.27 -17.16 -7.11
CA ALA A 132 13.21 -16.10 -6.13
C ALA A 132 14.48 -16.07 -5.28
N GLY A 133 14.95 -14.87 -4.97
CA GLY A 133 16.09 -14.63 -4.07
C GLY A 133 15.93 -13.27 -3.41
N GLY A 134 16.48 -13.14 -2.21
CA GLY A 134 16.34 -11.93 -1.41
C GLY A 134 15.05 -11.92 -0.56
N VAL A 135 14.34 -10.81 -0.58
CA VAL A 135 13.13 -10.58 0.22
C VAL A 135 11.89 -10.75 -0.61
#